data_8f786ab3789e0d647870ea71b34230d4
#
_entry.id   8f786ab3789e0d647870ea71b34230d4
#
_cell.length_a   1.000
_cell.length_b   1.000
_cell.length_c   1.000
_cell.angle_alpha   90.00
_cell.angle_beta   90.00
_cell.angle_gamma   90.00
#
_symmetry.space_group_name_H-M   'P 1'
#
loop_
_entity.id
_entity.type
_entity.pdbx_description
1 polymer ?
#
loop_
_entity_poly.entity_id
_entity_poly.type
_entity_poly.pdbx_seq_one_letter_code
_entity_poly.pdbx_strand_id
1 'polypeptide(L)'
;MIKSKKMEFIFFSLIPVGIIFLILSINSVRKTFNGDIILNLPYLQKSSQFVLTRQGNYSIWHEGQFFTKAPLDEFKPEITNRLTGQKIRLIPSLLRPNSNNGKSARMELYRFTAPAGEYFLELNEGSGISAIEKNIINMIPAKKVDYDKYFIQVRESQSRIKAFIGILFIGIGGLCIIFGLVLGILTDQIFKT
;
A
#
# COMPACT_ATOMS: atom_id res chain seq x y z
N MET A 1 27.52 41.46 5.92
CA MET A 1 28.24 40.31 5.35
C MET A 1 28.27 39.06 6.26
N ILE A 2 28.57 39.15 7.56
CA ILE A 2 28.59 37.99 8.49
C ILE A 2 27.16 37.44 8.71
N LYS A 3 26.13 38.27 8.76
CA LYS A 3 24.74 37.91 8.99
C LYS A 3 24.16 37.12 7.82
N SER A 4 24.47 37.46 6.58
CA SER A 4 24.06 36.78 5.35
C SER A 4 24.63 35.35 5.29
N LYS A 5 25.95 35.17 5.48
CA LYS A 5 26.57 33.85 5.49
C LYS A 5 26.00 32.89 6.55
N LYS A 6 25.63 33.41 7.73
CA LYS A 6 25.00 32.61 8.79
C LYS A 6 23.59 32.13 8.38
N MET A 7 22.81 32.99 7.71
CA MET A 7 21.49 32.64 7.22
C MET A 7 21.56 31.62 6.06
N GLU A 8 22.50 31.79 5.14
CA GLU A 8 22.79 30.87 4.07
C GLU A 8 23.05 29.45 4.61
N PHE A 9 23.93 29.33 5.61
CA PHE A 9 24.22 28.05 6.25
C PHE A 9 23.00 27.42 6.90
N ILE A 10 22.15 28.22 7.56
CA ILE A 10 20.88 27.72 8.15
C ILE A 10 19.95 27.16 7.08
N PHE A 11 19.78 27.85 5.95
CA PHE A 11 18.92 27.37 4.87
C PHE A 11 19.48 26.09 4.21
N PHE A 12 20.76 26.03 3.91
CA PHE A 12 21.34 24.83 3.37
C PHE A 12 21.31 23.64 4.34
N SER A 13 21.29 23.87 5.65
CA SER A 13 21.16 22.78 6.63
C SER A 13 19.77 22.10 6.59
N LEU A 14 18.74 22.73 6.00
CA LEU A 14 17.43 22.11 5.79
C LEU A 14 17.50 20.96 4.76
N ILE A 15 18.46 20.99 3.84
CA ILE A 15 18.60 19.96 2.80
C ILE A 15 18.92 18.60 3.42
N PRO A 16 20.00 18.41 4.20
CA PRO A 16 20.27 17.10 4.82
C PRO A 16 19.14 16.66 5.77
N VAL A 17 18.53 17.60 6.49
CA VAL A 17 17.36 17.30 7.33
C VAL A 17 16.21 16.76 6.48
N GLY A 18 15.87 17.41 5.37
CA GLY A 18 14.83 16.97 4.44
C GLY A 18 15.13 15.59 3.85
N ILE A 19 16.37 15.30 3.48
CA ILE A 19 16.79 13.98 2.98
C ILE A 19 16.57 12.90 4.03
N ILE A 20 16.96 13.14 5.28
CA ILE A 20 16.73 12.19 6.38
C ILE A 20 15.24 11.91 6.55
N PHE A 21 14.40 12.96 6.57
CA PHE A 21 12.94 12.80 6.65
C PHE A 21 12.39 11.96 5.49
N LEU A 22 12.85 12.20 4.25
CA LEU A 22 12.42 11.41 3.09
C LEU A 22 12.80 9.93 3.24
N ILE A 23 14.04 9.62 3.59
CA ILE A 23 14.51 8.23 3.73
C ILE A 23 13.70 7.49 4.80
N LEU A 24 13.53 8.08 5.99
CA LEU A 24 12.80 7.47 7.09
C LEU A 24 11.32 7.26 6.73
N SER A 25 10.70 8.25 6.08
CA SER A 25 9.30 8.21 5.70
C SER A 25 9.03 7.20 4.58
N ILE A 26 9.87 7.16 3.55
CA ILE A 26 9.75 6.17 2.45
C ILE A 26 9.90 4.76 3.02
N ASN A 27 10.85 4.51 3.91
CA ASN A 27 11.02 3.21 4.55
C ASN A 27 9.81 2.83 5.41
N SER A 28 9.22 3.78 6.14
CA SER A 28 8.01 3.57 6.94
C SER A 28 6.81 3.22 6.06
N VAL A 29 6.60 3.96 4.97
CA VAL A 29 5.51 3.71 4.00
C VAL A 29 5.70 2.35 3.32
N ARG A 30 6.92 2.01 2.89
CA ARG A 30 7.21 0.70 2.28
C ARG A 30 6.89 -0.46 3.22
N LYS A 31 7.24 -0.36 4.51
CA LYS A 31 6.90 -1.38 5.51
C LYS A 31 5.40 -1.56 5.69
N THR A 32 4.62 -0.49 5.55
CA THR A 32 3.16 -0.55 5.65
C THR A 32 2.53 -1.39 4.55
N PHE A 33 3.11 -1.39 3.34
CA PHE A 33 2.60 -2.14 2.18
C PHE A 33 3.29 -3.49 1.97
N ASN A 34 4.36 -3.80 2.71
CA ASN A 34 5.10 -5.05 2.61
C ASN A 34 4.93 -5.92 3.87
N GLY A 35 3.71 -6.01 4.41
CA GLY A 35 3.41 -6.91 5.52
C GLY A 35 3.68 -8.38 5.16
N ASP A 36 3.96 -9.19 6.18
CA ASP A 36 4.26 -10.62 6.02
C ASP A 36 3.06 -11.35 5.40
N ILE A 37 3.37 -12.30 4.50
CA ILE A 37 2.37 -13.16 3.87
C ILE A 37 1.98 -14.25 4.87
N ILE A 38 0.70 -14.30 5.23
CA ILE A 38 0.13 -15.33 6.10
C ILE A 38 -0.42 -16.48 5.26
N LEU A 39 -1.07 -16.14 4.15
CA LEU A 39 -1.62 -17.10 3.20
C LEU A 39 -1.33 -16.64 1.78
N ASN A 40 -0.97 -17.59 0.92
CA ASN A 40 -0.88 -17.40 -0.53
C ASN A 40 -1.74 -18.45 -1.22
N LEU A 41 -2.96 -18.06 -1.62
CA LEU A 41 -3.96 -18.95 -2.19
C LEU A 41 -3.96 -18.83 -3.72
N PRO A 42 -3.61 -19.88 -4.49
CA PRO A 42 -3.81 -19.91 -5.93
C PRO A 42 -5.30 -19.77 -6.29
N TYR A 43 -5.63 -19.00 -7.32
CA TYR A 43 -7.01 -18.79 -7.75
C TYR A 43 -7.77 -20.10 -8.05
N LEU A 44 -7.08 -21.08 -8.63
CA LEU A 44 -7.68 -22.37 -8.98
C LEU A 44 -8.07 -23.22 -7.76
N GLN A 45 -7.40 -23.01 -6.62
CA GLN A 45 -7.70 -23.76 -5.39
C GLN A 45 -8.98 -23.29 -4.70
N LYS A 46 -9.44 -22.06 -4.98
CA LYS A 46 -10.66 -21.42 -4.47
C LYS A 46 -10.83 -21.30 -2.96
N SER A 47 -10.15 -22.10 -2.15
CA SER A 47 -10.29 -22.04 -0.69
C SER A 47 -9.04 -22.54 0.03
N SER A 48 -8.78 -22.01 1.23
CA SER A 48 -7.70 -22.47 2.12
C SER A 48 -7.89 -22.03 3.55
N GLN A 49 -7.26 -22.76 4.47
CA GLN A 49 -7.18 -22.40 5.89
C GLN A 49 -5.93 -21.60 6.18
N PHE A 50 -6.01 -20.72 7.18
CA PHE A 50 -4.86 -19.97 7.68
C PHE A 50 -5.03 -19.65 9.17
N VAL A 51 -3.92 -19.35 9.83
CA VAL A 51 -3.88 -19.06 11.26
C VAL A 51 -3.38 -17.64 11.47
N LEU A 52 -4.11 -16.88 12.27
CA LEU A 52 -3.68 -15.58 12.77
C LEU A 52 -3.10 -15.77 14.18
N THR A 53 -1.82 -15.48 14.34
CA THR A 53 -1.10 -15.69 15.61
C THR A 53 -1.39 -14.60 16.64
N ARG A 54 -1.91 -13.45 16.20
CA ARG A 54 -2.23 -12.31 17.08
C ARG A 54 -3.47 -11.57 16.58
N GLN A 55 -4.09 -10.83 17.48
CA GLN A 55 -5.11 -9.86 17.10
C GLN A 55 -4.46 -8.71 16.34
N GLY A 56 -5.03 -8.32 15.19
CA GLY A 56 -4.42 -7.28 14.38
C GLY A 56 -5.26 -6.85 13.19
N ASN A 57 -4.64 -5.97 12.38
CA ASN A 57 -5.17 -5.56 11.10
C ASN A 57 -4.51 -6.38 10.01
N TYR A 58 -5.32 -6.82 9.07
CA TYR A 58 -4.91 -7.68 7.96
C TYR A 58 -5.48 -7.14 6.66
N SER A 59 -4.90 -7.56 5.56
CA SER A 59 -5.35 -7.17 4.22
C SER A 59 -5.34 -8.34 3.27
N ILE A 60 -6.29 -8.32 2.33
CA ILE A 60 -6.38 -9.25 1.22
C ILE A 60 -5.82 -8.55 -0.01
N TRP A 61 -4.83 -9.17 -0.61
CA TRP A 61 -4.17 -8.72 -1.82
C TRP A 61 -4.43 -9.67 -2.96
N HIS A 62 -4.61 -9.11 -4.13
CA HIS A 62 -4.54 -9.83 -5.38
C HIS A 62 -3.12 -9.70 -5.94
N GLU A 63 -2.49 -10.80 -6.27
CA GLU A 63 -1.21 -10.84 -7.00
C GLU A 63 -1.42 -11.51 -8.35
N GLY A 64 -0.84 -10.93 -9.41
CA GLY A 64 -0.97 -11.44 -10.75
C GLY A 64 0.07 -10.87 -11.69
N GLN A 65 -0.07 -11.18 -12.98
CA GLN A 65 0.84 -10.66 -14.01
C GLN A 65 0.69 -9.15 -14.16
N PHE A 66 1.83 -8.50 -14.39
CA PHE A 66 1.87 -7.08 -14.70
C PHE A 66 1.27 -6.81 -16.09
N PHE A 67 0.49 -5.73 -16.25
CA PHE A 67 -0.21 -5.35 -17.49
C PHE A 67 -1.21 -6.37 -18.06
N THR A 68 -1.78 -7.22 -17.24
CA THR A 68 -2.88 -8.11 -17.66
C THR A 68 -4.17 -7.79 -16.91
N LYS A 69 -5.31 -8.07 -17.54
CA LYS A 69 -6.61 -7.94 -16.88
C LYS A 69 -6.66 -8.88 -15.68
N ALA A 70 -6.85 -8.34 -14.49
CA ALA A 70 -7.04 -9.14 -13.29
C ALA A 70 -8.50 -9.65 -13.23
N PRO A 71 -8.77 -10.93 -12.91
CA PRO A 71 -10.11 -11.49 -12.84
C PRO A 71 -10.84 -11.12 -11.55
N LEU A 72 -10.85 -9.83 -11.20
CA LEU A 72 -11.44 -9.30 -9.96
C LEU A 72 -12.98 -9.30 -9.97
N ASP A 73 -13.57 -9.42 -11.13
CA ASP A 73 -15.01 -9.44 -11.36
C ASP A 73 -15.62 -10.86 -11.25
N GLU A 74 -14.79 -11.88 -11.11
CA GLU A 74 -15.24 -13.28 -11.07
C GLU A 74 -15.35 -13.85 -9.66
N PHE A 75 -14.54 -13.33 -8.71
CA PHE A 75 -14.47 -13.89 -7.36
C PHE A 75 -14.59 -12.82 -6.28
N LYS A 76 -15.37 -13.15 -5.25
CA LYS A 76 -15.50 -12.38 -4.03
C LYS A 76 -14.91 -13.17 -2.86
N PRO A 77 -13.84 -12.67 -2.19
CA PRO A 77 -13.29 -13.34 -1.03
C PRO A 77 -14.24 -13.24 0.18
N GLU A 78 -14.35 -14.33 0.91
CA GLU A 78 -15.05 -14.40 2.18
C GLU A 78 -14.14 -15.06 3.23
N ILE A 79 -14.10 -14.50 4.44
CA ILE A 79 -13.32 -15.06 5.56
C ILE A 79 -14.29 -15.45 6.66
N THR A 80 -14.17 -16.70 7.14
CA THR A 80 -14.96 -17.23 8.23
C THR A 80 -14.05 -17.73 9.34
N ASN A 81 -14.38 -17.40 10.59
CA ASN A 81 -13.70 -17.96 11.76
C ASN A 81 -14.10 -19.44 11.90
N ARG A 82 -13.13 -20.33 11.94
CA ARG A 82 -13.38 -21.78 11.94
C ARG A 82 -14.07 -22.28 13.21
N LEU A 83 -13.77 -21.67 14.34
CA LEU A 83 -14.36 -22.12 15.63
C LEU A 83 -15.78 -21.60 15.83
N THR A 84 -16.04 -20.35 15.45
CA THR A 84 -17.32 -19.69 15.72
C THR A 84 -18.29 -19.70 14.55
N GLY A 85 -17.81 -20.00 13.33
CA GLY A 85 -18.57 -19.86 12.09
C GLY A 85 -18.86 -18.40 11.70
N GLN A 86 -18.33 -17.43 12.44
CA GLN A 86 -18.61 -16.03 12.21
C GLN A 86 -17.86 -15.52 10.96
N LYS A 87 -18.59 -14.86 10.06
CA LYS A 87 -18.01 -14.18 8.91
C LYS A 87 -17.33 -12.89 9.33
N ILE A 88 -16.12 -12.70 8.86
CA ILE A 88 -15.33 -11.49 9.09
C ILE A 88 -15.73 -10.41 8.09
N ARG A 89 -16.03 -9.21 8.59
CA ARG A 89 -16.35 -8.06 7.74
C ARG A 89 -15.12 -7.58 6.97
N LEU A 90 -15.18 -7.69 5.66
CA LEU A 90 -14.17 -7.17 4.74
C LEU A 90 -14.53 -5.73 4.34
N ILE A 91 -13.58 -4.81 4.51
CA ILE A 91 -13.73 -3.40 4.16
C ILE A 91 -12.95 -3.16 2.85
N PRO A 92 -13.60 -2.73 1.76
CA PRO A 92 -12.89 -2.44 0.51
C PRO A 92 -11.79 -1.41 0.70
N SER A 93 -10.63 -1.63 0.08
CA SER A 93 -9.54 -0.66 0.08
C SER A 93 -9.81 0.43 -0.96
N LEU A 94 -10.12 1.65 -0.50
CA LEU A 94 -10.50 2.78 -1.37
C LEU A 94 -9.35 3.22 -2.28
N LEU A 95 -8.12 3.25 -1.77
CA LEU A 95 -6.94 3.71 -2.51
C LEU A 95 -6.30 2.61 -3.35
N ARG A 96 -6.66 1.34 -3.10
CA ARG A 96 -6.11 0.16 -3.77
C ARG A 96 -4.61 0.28 -4.05
N PRO A 97 -3.77 0.48 -3.02
CA PRO A 97 -2.34 0.59 -3.22
C PRO A 97 -1.85 -0.62 -4.02
N ASN A 98 -1.07 -0.35 -5.03
CA ASN A 98 -0.44 -1.39 -5.83
C ASN A 98 1.08 -1.35 -5.61
N SER A 99 1.71 -2.49 -5.79
CA SER A 99 3.15 -2.63 -5.77
C SER A 99 3.54 -3.63 -6.84
N ASN A 100 4.59 -3.35 -7.58
CA ASN A 100 5.14 -4.28 -8.55
C ASN A 100 6.63 -4.51 -8.29
N ASN A 101 7.11 -5.68 -8.71
CA ASN A 101 8.52 -6.06 -8.65
C ASN A 101 9.11 -6.28 -10.06
N GLY A 102 8.44 -5.77 -11.11
CA GLY A 102 8.81 -5.94 -12.51
C GLY A 102 8.34 -7.26 -13.13
N LYS A 103 8.00 -8.26 -12.34
CA LYS A 103 7.49 -9.58 -12.81
C LYS A 103 6.02 -9.77 -12.45
N SER A 104 5.63 -9.44 -11.24
CA SER A 104 4.25 -9.49 -10.76
C SER A 104 3.79 -8.13 -10.25
N ALA A 105 2.50 -7.88 -10.33
CA ALA A 105 1.83 -6.75 -9.70
C ALA A 105 0.89 -7.28 -8.63
N ARG A 106 0.82 -6.56 -7.51
CA ARG A 106 -0.12 -6.87 -6.45
C ARG A 106 -0.91 -5.63 -6.07
N MET A 107 -2.19 -5.84 -5.73
CA MET A 107 -3.11 -4.77 -5.39
C MET A 107 -3.91 -5.16 -4.15
N GLU A 108 -4.02 -4.25 -3.19
CA GLU A 108 -4.85 -4.45 -2.00
C GLU A 108 -6.34 -4.35 -2.38
N LEU A 109 -7.11 -5.40 -2.08
CA LEU A 109 -8.55 -5.45 -2.35
C LEU A 109 -9.36 -5.06 -1.12
N TYR A 110 -9.06 -5.71 0.01
CA TYR A 110 -9.83 -5.57 1.25
C TYR A 110 -8.91 -5.47 2.45
N ARG A 111 -9.46 -4.89 3.52
CA ARG A 111 -8.88 -4.89 4.87
C ARG A 111 -9.87 -5.48 5.85
N PHE A 112 -9.35 -6.10 6.88
CA PHE A 112 -10.15 -6.59 8.00
C PHE A 112 -9.35 -6.57 9.29
N THR A 113 -10.06 -6.61 10.41
CA THR A 113 -9.48 -6.77 11.75
C THR A 113 -10.02 -8.06 12.31
N ALA A 114 -9.13 -8.87 12.87
CA ALA A 114 -9.52 -10.16 13.45
C ALA A 114 -8.67 -10.48 14.70
N PRO A 115 -9.21 -11.23 15.67
CA PRO A 115 -8.44 -11.80 16.79
C PRO A 115 -7.51 -12.92 16.30
N ALA A 116 -6.62 -13.39 17.17
CA ALA A 116 -5.89 -14.63 16.94
C ALA A 116 -6.85 -15.80 16.79
N GLY A 117 -6.56 -16.76 15.92
CA GLY A 117 -7.41 -17.92 15.67
C GLY A 117 -7.22 -18.55 14.31
N GLU A 118 -8.02 -19.58 14.03
CA GLU A 118 -8.07 -20.28 12.77
C GLU A 118 -9.18 -19.74 11.89
N TYR A 119 -8.87 -19.55 10.61
CA TYR A 119 -9.77 -18.94 9.65
C TYR A 119 -9.80 -19.75 8.35
N PHE A 120 -10.89 -19.61 7.65
CA PHE A 120 -11.10 -20.20 6.34
C PHE A 120 -11.35 -19.07 5.34
N LEU A 121 -10.59 -19.03 4.25
CA LEU A 121 -10.77 -18.10 3.13
C LEU A 121 -11.39 -18.87 1.97
N GLU A 122 -12.49 -18.37 1.45
CA GLU A 122 -13.15 -18.87 0.24
C GLU A 122 -13.24 -17.78 -0.82
N LEU A 123 -13.09 -18.18 -2.07
CA LEU A 123 -13.34 -17.35 -3.24
C LEU A 123 -14.69 -17.76 -3.85
N ASN A 124 -15.73 -17.07 -3.45
CA ASN A 124 -17.08 -17.32 -3.95
C ASN A 124 -17.29 -16.67 -5.33
N GLU A 125 -18.13 -17.25 -6.16
CA GLU A 125 -18.54 -16.63 -7.41
C GLU A 125 -19.22 -15.29 -7.15
N GLY A 126 -18.85 -14.28 -7.92
CA GLY A 126 -19.38 -12.93 -7.78
C GLY A 126 -18.34 -11.85 -8.00
N SER A 127 -18.78 -10.61 -8.06
CA SER A 127 -17.87 -9.49 -8.28
C SER A 127 -17.34 -8.96 -6.95
N GLY A 128 -16.02 -8.97 -6.78
CA GLY A 128 -15.31 -8.30 -5.69
C GLY A 128 -15.10 -6.80 -5.93
N ILE A 129 -15.60 -6.25 -7.05
CA ILE A 129 -15.41 -4.86 -7.48
C ILE A 129 -16.75 -4.17 -7.71
N SER A 130 -16.74 -2.82 -7.65
CA SER A 130 -17.92 -2.01 -7.96
C SER A 130 -18.23 -2.01 -9.46
N ALA A 131 -19.46 -1.66 -9.83
CA ALA A 131 -19.89 -1.57 -11.24
C ALA A 131 -19.03 -0.58 -12.06
N ILE A 132 -18.57 0.52 -11.45
CA ILE A 132 -17.70 1.51 -12.09
C ILE A 132 -16.33 0.89 -12.42
N GLU A 133 -15.75 0.19 -11.46
CA GLU A 133 -14.45 -0.48 -11.65
C GLU A 133 -14.53 -1.58 -12.70
N LYS A 134 -15.64 -2.32 -12.75
CA LYS A 134 -15.90 -3.33 -13.79
C LYS A 134 -15.88 -2.72 -15.19
N ASN A 135 -16.49 -1.55 -15.37
CA ASN A 135 -16.49 -0.85 -16.64
C ASN A 135 -15.07 -0.41 -17.05
N ILE A 136 -14.27 0.10 -16.11
CA ILE A 136 -12.87 0.51 -16.37
C ILE A 136 -12.02 -0.72 -16.76
N ILE A 137 -12.17 -1.83 -16.05
CA ILE A 137 -11.42 -3.06 -16.33
C ILE A 137 -11.79 -3.63 -17.71
N ASN A 138 -13.04 -3.52 -18.13
CA ASN A 138 -13.51 -4.00 -19.44
C ASN A 138 -12.98 -3.15 -20.61
N MET A 139 -12.47 -1.94 -20.37
CA MET A 139 -11.81 -1.13 -21.38
C MET A 139 -10.36 -1.59 -21.68
N ILE A 140 -9.78 -2.42 -20.81
CA ILE A 140 -8.44 -2.98 -21.01
C ILE A 140 -8.55 -4.16 -21.97
N PRO A 141 -7.78 -4.20 -23.10
CA PRO A 141 -7.80 -5.32 -24.02
C PRO A 141 -7.50 -6.64 -23.29
N ALA A 142 -8.45 -7.57 -23.32
CA ALA A 142 -8.32 -8.85 -22.63
C ALA A 142 -7.36 -9.77 -23.39
N LYS A 143 -6.15 -9.96 -22.90
CA LYS A 143 -5.42 -11.20 -23.15
C LYS A 143 -6.10 -12.33 -22.37
N LYS A 144 -6.04 -13.55 -22.91
CA LYS A 144 -6.54 -14.75 -22.23
C LYS A 144 -5.96 -14.81 -20.81
N VAL A 145 -6.84 -14.80 -19.81
CA VAL A 145 -6.44 -14.83 -18.40
C VAL A 145 -5.83 -16.20 -18.09
N ASP A 146 -4.61 -16.24 -17.61
CA ASP A 146 -3.91 -17.44 -17.18
C ASP A 146 -4.04 -17.54 -15.65
N TYR A 147 -5.06 -18.23 -15.16
CA TYR A 147 -5.43 -18.30 -13.73
C TYR A 147 -4.31 -18.90 -12.85
N ASP A 148 -3.40 -19.71 -13.42
CA ASP A 148 -2.27 -20.28 -12.68
C ASP A 148 -1.31 -19.23 -12.13
N LYS A 149 -1.34 -18.02 -12.70
CA LYS A 149 -0.46 -16.91 -12.33
C LYS A 149 -1.10 -15.90 -11.38
N TYR A 150 -2.30 -16.20 -10.90
CA TYR A 150 -3.03 -15.32 -9.99
C TYR A 150 -3.19 -15.94 -8.61
N PHE A 151 -2.98 -15.11 -7.60
CA PHE A 151 -3.01 -15.50 -6.20
C PHE A 151 -3.81 -14.49 -5.38
N ILE A 152 -4.51 -14.98 -4.38
CA ILE A 152 -5.04 -14.16 -3.30
C ILE A 152 -4.16 -14.34 -2.08
N GLN A 153 -3.64 -13.24 -1.55
CA GLN A 153 -2.77 -13.25 -0.39
C GLN A 153 -3.47 -12.61 0.80
N VAL A 154 -3.38 -13.25 1.95
CA VAL A 154 -3.66 -12.62 3.24
C VAL A 154 -2.34 -12.15 3.82
N ARG A 155 -2.28 -10.86 4.19
CA ARG A 155 -1.07 -10.22 4.72
C ARG A 155 -1.36 -9.46 5.99
N GLU A 156 -0.34 -9.35 6.85
CA GLU A 156 -0.39 -8.37 7.94
C GLU A 156 -0.45 -6.95 7.38
N SER A 157 -1.32 -6.13 7.96
CA SER A 157 -1.47 -4.74 7.58
C SER A 157 -1.15 -3.83 8.75
N GLN A 158 -0.38 -2.79 8.51
CA GLN A 158 -0.18 -1.76 9.50
C GLN A 158 -1.34 -0.74 9.51
N SER A 159 -1.44 0.01 10.60
CA SER A 159 -2.43 1.08 10.72
C SER A 159 -2.31 2.11 9.59
N ARG A 160 -3.47 2.53 9.03
CA ARG A 160 -3.54 3.62 8.04
C ARG A 160 -2.91 4.92 8.53
N ILE A 161 -2.98 5.17 9.84
CA ILE A 161 -2.39 6.36 10.46
C ILE A 161 -0.89 6.39 10.22
N LYS A 162 -0.18 5.27 10.34
CA LYS A 162 1.26 5.18 10.07
C LYS A 162 1.59 5.48 8.60
N ALA A 163 0.78 4.98 7.67
CA ALA A 163 0.94 5.28 6.25
C ALA A 163 0.71 6.77 5.96
N PHE A 164 -0.37 7.33 6.52
CA PHE A 164 -0.72 8.75 6.35
C PHE A 164 0.38 9.67 6.93
N ILE A 165 0.86 9.39 8.14
CA ILE A 165 1.98 10.12 8.75
C ILE A 165 3.23 10.02 7.87
N GLY A 166 3.54 8.84 7.34
CA GLY A 166 4.67 8.66 6.42
C GLY A 166 4.56 9.53 5.17
N ILE A 167 3.38 9.59 4.55
CA ILE A 167 3.12 10.43 3.37
C ILE A 167 3.26 11.93 3.72
N LEU A 168 2.73 12.36 4.87
CA LEU A 168 2.87 13.73 5.34
C LEU A 168 4.34 14.12 5.51
N PHE A 169 5.15 13.26 6.14
CA PHE A 169 6.58 13.52 6.31
C PHE A 169 7.38 13.49 5.01
N ILE A 170 6.94 12.72 3.98
CA ILE A 170 7.50 12.83 2.62
C ILE A 170 7.29 14.25 2.07
N GLY A 171 6.08 14.80 2.23
CA GLY A 171 5.79 16.17 1.81
C GLY A 171 6.65 17.20 2.53
N ILE A 172 6.76 17.11 3.85
CA ILE A 172 7.60 18.00 4.68
C ILE A 172 9.07 17.90 4.27
N GLY A 173 9.59 16.68 4.12
CA GLY A 173 10.98 16.47 3.69
C GLY A 173 11.28 17.07 2.31
N GLY A 174 10.36 16.92 1.35
CA GLY A 174 10.46 17.56 0.04
C GLY A 174 10.46 19.09 0.12
N LEU A 175 9.58 19.68 0.92
CA LEU A 175 9.53 21.13 1.14
C LEU A 175 10.81 21.65 1.80
N CYS A 176 11.35 20.94 2.80
CA CYS A 176 12.63 21.33 3.42
C CYS A 176 13.76 21.39 2.40
N ILE A 177 13.84 20.45 1.47
CA ILE A 177 14.87 20.46 0.42
C ILE A 177 14.66 21.63 -0.52
N ILE A 178 13.44 21.85 -1.01
CA ILE A 178 13.12 22.93 -1.94
C ILE A 178 13.40 24.29 -1.29
N PHE A 179 12.89 24.53 -0.08
CA PHE A 179 13.14 25.80 0.63
C PHE A 179 14.62 25.97 0.99
N GLY A 180 15.30 24.90 1.41
CA GLY A 180 16.73 24.94 1.69
C GLY A 180 17.54 25.37 0.47
N LEU A 181 17.24 24.85 -0.71
CA LEU A 181 17.90 25.23 -1.96
C LEU A 181 17.52 26.67 -2.39
N VAL A 182 16.24 26.97 -2.48
CA VAL A 182 15.77 28.27 -2.99
C VAL A 182 16.21 29.41 -2.09
N LEU A 183 15.96 29.31 -0.78
CA LEU A 183 16.32 30.38 0.16
C LEU A 183 17.84 30.45 0.39
N GLY A 184 18.55 29.31 0.34
CA GLY A 184 20.01 29.29 0.41
C GLY A 184 20.66 30.06 -0.73
N ILE A 185 20.21 29.82 -1.98
CA ILE A 185 20.73 30.53 -3.17
C ILE A 185 20.32 32.00 -3.17
N LEU A 186 19.09 32.34 -2.75
CA LEU A 186 18.58 33.71 -2.77
C LEU A 186 18.96 34.53 -1.53
N THR A 187 19.66 33.95 -0.56
CA THR A 187 20.01 34.61 0.70
C THR A 187 20.69 35.99 0.49
N ASP A 188 21.64 36.08 -0.43
CA ASP A 188 22.35 37.32 -0.72
C ASP A 188 21.45 38.37 -1.39
N GLN A 189 20.40 37.97 -2.08
CA GLN A 189 19.45 38.90 -2.70
C GLN A 189 18.39 39.39 -1.70
N ILE A 190 17.92 38.48 -0.79
CA ILE A 190 16.88 38.78 0.20
C ILE A 190 17.44 39.62 1.37
N PHE A 191 18.68 39.36 1.80
CA PHE A 191 19.29 39.97 2.98
C PHE A 191 20.45 40.97 2.66
N LYS A 192 20.54 41.39 1.40
CA LYS A 192 21.41 42.53 1.01
C LYS A 192 20.74 43.81 1.50
N THR A 193 21.01 44.17 2.75
CA THR A 193 20.83 45.52 3.31
C THR A 193 22.16 46.00 3.79
#